data_8c327f47c4869c6198eed3fcf507c57f
#
_entry.id   8c327f47c4869c6198eed3fcf507c57f
#
_cell.length_a   1.000
_cell.length_b   1.000
_cell.length_c   1.000
_cell.angle_alpha   90.00
_cell.angle_beta   90.00
_cell.angle_gamma   90.00
#
_symmetry.space_group_name_H-M   'P 1'
#
loop_
_entity.id
_entity.type
_entity.pdbx_description
1 polymer ?
#
loop_
_entity_poly.entity_id
_entity_poly.type
_entity_poly.pdbx_seq_one_letter_code
_entity_poly.pdbx_strand_id
1 'polypeptide(L)'
;MSAEERIAELKKTLEYHIDRYYNQDSPEISDYEYDMMMQELKNLEKEHPELVTPDSPTQRVGGTAKREAGVLVRHNVPMLSLQDVFSKEEVFNFVEEMQKQLDHPEFVVEYKIDGLSMSLRYENGELILAETRGDGINFGEDVTANAKVIKDVKQKLKDKPEYLEIRGEVYMKNAAFEKVNETQELLGKKVFANPRNCAAGTLRQLDSKVTKERDLSMFIFNIQQVRGMEFATHTEGYEFLKKQGIHVIDDYKVCTTAEEVWDAITAIGENRGNLAYDIDGAVVKINRFSDRKQLGETSKVPRWAIAYKYPPEEKESRLLNIELSVGRTGRITPTAVFEPVRLCGTSVSRATLHNQDFIDDLDIGIGDTIVVYKSGEIIPKIKEVKKEKRPSDWKRFVIPDVCPVCGAKTEREKDTADIKCTSPNCPAQLERHIINFVGRDAMDIKGFGTVYIEELVRLGYINNVADVFVLKTHRDELIDQGIIGKEKNTDKLLDAIEKSKENDAYKLLTGLGIPNVGKAAAKAIMKYFKDMDHLKEASVEQLTEVNDIGEVSALCIRNFFTDEKNIEILDRLKEYGVNMRAEETETVESVLTGKTVVVTG
;
A
#
# COMPACT_ATOMS: atom_id res chain seq x y z
N MET A 1 31.77 12.55 -0.75
CA MET A 1 31.24 11.78 0.38
C MET A 1 32.23 10.65 0.65
N SER A 2 32.70 10.47 1.86
CA SER A 2 33.56 9.33 2.20
C SER A 2 32.75 8.01 2.21
N ALA A 3 33.44 6.86 2.13
CA ALA A 3 32.76 5.57 2.22
C ALA A 3 31.99 5.41 3.55
N GLU A 4 32.56 5.89 4.65
CA GLU A 4 31.93 5.91 5.97
C GLU A 4 30.65 6.76 6.00
N GLU A 5 30.67 7.97 5.43
CA GLU A 5 29.50 8.83 5.32
C GLU A 5 28.40 8.19 4.46
N ARG A 6 28.79 7.56 3.34
CA ARG A 6 27.83 6.89 2.44
C ARG A 6 27.19 5.65 3.08
N ILE A 7 27.97 4.84 3.79
CA ILE A 7 27.47 3.70 4.56
C ILE A 7 26.48 4.16 5.62
N ALA A 8 26.78 5.22 6.37
CA ALA A 8 25.89 5.75 7.40
C ALA A 8 24.56 6.28 6.81
N GLU A 9 24.63 6.98 5.68
CA GLU A 9 23.45 7.45 4.96
C GLU A 9 22.59 6.30 4.46
N LEU A 10 23.19 5.30 3.79
CA LEU A 10 22.48 4.12 3.30
C LEU A 10 21.83 3.32 4.43
N LYS A 11 22.53 3.10 5.55
CA LYS A 11 21.94 2.44 6.73
C LYS A 11 20.69 3.15 7.22
N LYS A 12 20.75 4.48 7.38
CA LYS A 12 19.62 5.29 7.84
C LYS A 12 18.44 5.25 6.86
N THR A 13 18.72 5.37 5.57
CA THR A 13 17.69 5.34 4.50
C THR A 13 17.04 3.98 4.41
N LEU A 14 17.83 2.90 4.43
CA LEU A 14 17.32 1.53 4.40
C LEU A 14 16.49 1.19 5.64
N GLU A 15 16.90 1.63 6.84
CA GLU A 15 16.09 1.46 8.08
C GLU A 15 14.72 2.12 7.94
N TYR A 16 14.67 3.34 7.43
CA TYR A 16 13.42 4.04 7.18
C TYR A 16 12.53 3.24 6.22
N HIS A 17 13.07 2.78 5.09
CA HIS A 17 12.29 2.02 4.12
C HIS A 17 11.92 0.62 4.58
N ILE A 18 12.73 -0.04 5.42
CA ILE A 18 12.39 -1.29 6.11
C ILE A 18 11.14 -1.10 6.97
N ASP A 19 11.08 -0.03 7.76
CA ASP A 19 9.92 0.26 8.61
C ASP A 19 8.66 0.55 7.77
N ARG A 20 8.80 1.37 6.72
CA ARG A 20 7.69 1.68 5.80
C ARG A 20 7.16 0.44 5.09
N TYR A 21 8.04 -0.44 4.65
CA TYR A 21 7.72 -1.63 3.87
C TYR A 21 7.14 -2.76 4.73
N TYR A 22 7.89 -3.19 5.76
CA TYR A 22 7.53 -4.37 6.56
C TYR A 22 6.57 -4.08 7.71
N ASN A 23 6.60 -2.86 8.27
CA ASN A 23 5.84 -2.54 9.47
C ASN A 23 4.61 -1.66 9.21
N GLN A 24 4.64 -0.83 8.16
CA GLN A 24 3.55 0.10 7.86
C GLN A 24 2.77 -0.27 6.60
N ASP A 25 3.17 -1.31 5.85
CA ASP A 25 2.59 -1.72 4.55
C ASP A 25 2.39 -0.54 3.58
N SER A 26 3.31 0.44 3.64
CA SER A 26 3.22 1.72 2.93
C SER A 26 4.57 2.13 2.32
N PRO A 27 5.12 1.34 1.38
CA PRO A 27 6.39 1.64 0.74
C PRO A 27 6.32 2.95 -0.05
N GLU A 28 7.42 3.70 -0.03
CA GLU A 28 7.59 4.97 -0.76
C GLU A 28 8.51 4.83 -1.96
N ILE A 29 9.32 3.76 -2.00
CA ILE A 29 10.18 3.39 -3.11
C ILE A 29 9.80 2.03 -3.65
N SER A 30 10.26 1.68 -4.85
CA SER A 30 10.09 0.35 -5.43
C SER A 30 11.00 -0.67 -4.74
N ASP A 31 10.61 -1.95 -4.83
CA ASP A 31 11.43 -3.07 -4.36
C ASP A 31 12.82 -3.04 -5.04
N TYR A 32 12.86 -2.70 -6.32
CA TYR A 32 14.12 -2.58 -7.06
C TYR A 32 15.01 -1.44 -6.52
N GLU A 33 14.47 -0.25 -6.27
CA GLU A 33 15.22 0.86 -5.68
C GLU A 33 15.77 0.49 -4.29
N TYR A 34 14.96 -0.18 -3.48
CA TYR A 34 15.38 -0.72 -2.19
C TYR A 34 16.49 -1.76 -2.33
N ASP A 35 16.32 -2.73 -3.23
CA ASP A 35 17.29 -3.78 -3.49
C ASP A 35 18.63 -3.21 -4.01
N MET A 36 18.59 -2.18 -4.86
CA MET A 36 19.80 -1.51 -5.35
C MET A 36 20.55 -0.77 -4.25
N MET A 37 19.85 -0.06 -3.35
CA MET A 37 20.49 0.56 -2.18
C MET A 37 21.08 -0.49 -1.22
N MET A 38 20.40 -1.59 -1.03
CA MET A 38 20.90 -2.72 -0.24
C MET A 38 22.15 -3.33 -0.87
N GLN A 39 22.18 -3.46 -2.20
CA GLN A 39 23.35 -3.97 -2.94
C GLN A 39 24.53 -3.00 -2.86
N GLU A 40 24.28 -1.69 -2.98
CA GLU A 40 25.32 -0.66 -2.79
C GLU A 40 25.93 -0.76 -1.39
N LEU A 41 25.11 -0.88 -0.35
CA LEU A 41 25.59 -1.06 1.02
C LEU A 41 26.42 -2.33 1.17
N LYS A 42 25.97 -3.47 0.62
CA LYS A 42 26.74 -4.74 0.63
C LYS A 42 28.10 -4.61 -0.03
N ASN A 43 28.18 -3.92 -1.17
CA ASN A 43 29.43 -3.71 -1.90
C ASN A 43 30.40 -2.82 -1.09
N LEU A 44 29.92 -1.71 -0.52
CA LEU A 44 30.73 -0.85 0.33
C LEU A 44 31.22 -1.57 1.60
N GLU A 45 30.36 -2.37 2.23
CA GLU A 45 30.75 -3.17 3.41
C GLU A 45 31.74 -4.29 3.06
N LYS A 46 31.73 -4.80 1.84
CA LYS A 46 32.72 -5.76 1.34
C LYS A 46 34.08 -5.11 1.08
N GLU A 47 34.07 -3.87 0.57
CA GLU A 47 35.30 -3.10 0.34
C GLU A 47 35.89 -2.54 1.65
N HIS A 48 35.03 -2.32 2.66
CA HIS A 48 35.37 -1.73 3.97
C HIS A 48 34.88 -2.62 5.13
N PRO A 49 35.43 -3.84 5.32
CA PRO A 49 34.97 -4.77 6.36
C PRO A 49 35.04 -4.22 7.79
N GLU A 50 35.94 -3.25 8.04
CA GLU A 50 36.09 -2.56 9.32
C GLU A 50 34.91 -1.65 9.69
N LEU A 51 34.06 -1.27 8.71
CA LEU A 51 32.88 -0.43 8.91
C LEU A 51 31.59 -1.24 9.09
N VAL A 52 31.66 -2.56 8.97
CA VAL A 52 30.50 -3.44 9.18
C VAL A 52 30.12 -3.48 10.66
N THR A 53 28.86 -3.20 10.95
CA THR A 53 28.31 -3.27 12.33
C THR A 53 27.22 -4.34 12.43
N PRO A 54 27.04 -4.98 13.60
CA PRO A 54 26.02 -6.03 13.77
C PRO A 54 24.59 -5.59 13.51
N ASP A 55 24.31 -4.29 13.65
CA ASP A 55 23.00 -3.66 13.42
C ASP A 55 22.76 -3.27 11.95
N SER A 56 23.75 -3.48 11.07
CA SER A 56 23.57 -3.16 9.64
C SER A 56 22.38 -3.91 9.04
N PRO A 57 21.57 -3.26 8.17
CA PRO A 57 20.50 -3.91 7.40
C PRO A 57 20.98 -5.12 6.58
N THR A 58 22.26 -5.16 6.22
CA THR A 58 22.87 -6.32 5.51
C THR A 58 23.04 -7.54 6.40
N GLN A 59 23.11 -7.38 7.73
CA GLN A 59 23.38 -8.43 8.71
C GLN A 59 22.13 -9.03 9.36
N ARG A 60 20.93 -8.45 9.13
CA ARG A 60 19.68 -8.88 9.75
C ARG A 60 18.53 -9.03 8.75
N VAL A 61 17.51 -9.81 9.10
CA VAL A 61 16.25 -9.91 8.35
C VAL A 61 15.41 -8.66 8.65
N GLY A 62 14.83 -8.05 7.60
CA GLY A 62 13.94 -6.91 7.78
C GLY A 62 12.58 -7.30 8.34
N GLY A 63 11.97 -6.41 9.14
CA GLY A 63 10.65 -6.58 9.74
C GLY A 63 10.71 -6.81 11.25
N THR A 64 9.66 -6.39 11.93
CA THR A 64 9.42 -6.67 13.35
C THR A 64 8.02 -7.24 13.53
N ALA A 65 7.87 -8.27 14.36
CA ALA A 65 6.55 -8.74 14.75
C ALA A 65 5.93 -7.72 15.72
N LYS A 66 4.84 -7.05 15.32
CA LYS A 66 4.16 -6.05 16.15
C LYS A 66 3.00 -6.68 16.91
N ARG A 67 2.89 -6.34 18.20
CA ARG A 67 1.86 -6.83 19.13
C ARG A 67 0.50 -6.10 19.00
N GLU A 68 0.34 -5.18 18.07
CA GLU A 68 -0.82 -4.27 18.03
C GLU A 68 -2.16 -4.94 17.61
N ALA A 69 -2.12 -6.10 16.95
CA ALA A 69 -3.33 -6.75 16.44
C ALA A 69 -3.38 -8.28 16.57
N GLY A 70 -2.30 -8.98 17.00
CA GLY A 70 -2.25 -10.44 17.00
C GLY A 70 -1.43 -11.06 18.14
N VAL A 71 -1.60 -12.38 18.34
CA VAL A 71 -0.79 -13.17 19.25
C VAL A 71 0.54 -13.49 18.56
N LEU A 72 1.66 -13.18 19.22
CA LEU A 72 2.98 -13.56 18.74
C LEU A 72 3.23 -15.04 19.01
N VAL A 73 3.71 -15.75 18.00
CA VAL A 73 4.08 -17.17 18.10
C VAL A 73 5.53 -17.36 17.72
N ARG A 74 6.19 -18.30 18.39
CA ARG A 74 7.60 -18.59 18.16
C ARG A 74 7.77 -19.50 16.95
N HIS A 75 8.71 -19.16 16.06
CA HIS A 75 9.10 -20.03 14.96
C HIS A 75 9.78 -21.30 15.48
N ASN A 76 9.36 -22.47 14.95
CA ASN A 76 10.07 -23.72 15.17
C ASN A 76 11.30 -23.80 14.24
N VAL A 77 11.13 -23.30 13.01
CA VAL A 77 12.20 -23.21 12.00
C VAL A 77 12.27 -21.76 11.52
N PRO A 78 13.45 -21.13 11.48
CA PRO A 78 13.59 -19.77 10.97
C PRO A 78 13.08 -19.63 9.53
N MET A 79 12.39 -18.54 9.27
CA MET A 79 11.86 -18.18 7.96
C MET A 79 12.83 -17.23 7.24
N LEU A 80 14.03 -17.73 6.91
CA LEU A 80 15.11 -16.95 6.31
C LEU A 80 14.70 -16.29 4.99
N SER A 81 15.40 -15.20 4.66
CA SER A 81 15.35 -14.56 3.35
C SER A 81 16.18 -15.34 2.32
N LEU A 82 16.13 -14.95 1.05
CA LEU A 82 17.04 -15.47 0.02
C LEU A 82 18.12 -14.43 -0.30
N GLN A 83 19.23 -14.87 -0.85
CA GLN A 83 20.22 -13.99 -1.42
C GLN A 83 19.71 -13.52 -2.79
N ASP A 84 19.53 -12.20 -2.95
CA ASP A 84 19.18 -11.62 -4.23
C ASP A 84 20.40 -11.53 -5.14
N VAL A 85 20.19 -11.83 -6.44
CA VAL A 85 21.13 -11.69 -7.54
C VAL A 85 20.44 -11.01 -8.72
N PHE A 86 21.21 -10.21 -9.49
CA PHE A 86 20.65 -9.31 -10.50
C PHE A 86 21.24 -9.52 -11.90
N SER A 87 22.22 -10.41 -12.04
CA SER A 87 22.89 -10.64 -13.31
C SER A 87 23.00 -12.13 -13.65
N LYS A 88 23.14 -12.40 -14.94
CA LYS A 88 23.44 -13.74 -15.45
C LYS A 88 24.72 -14.30 -14.84
N GLU A 89 25.74 -13.47 -14.71
CA GLU A 89 27.03 -13.84 -14.16
C GLU A 89 26.92 -14.34 -12.72
N GLU A 90 26.14 -13.66 -11.88
CA GLU A 90 25.91 -14.08 -10.48
C GLU A 90 25.19 -15.44 -10.41
N VAL A 91 24.22 -15.69 -11.30
CA VAL A 91 23.54 -16.99 -11.39
C VAL A 91 24.52 -18.09 -11.80
N PHE A 92 25.37 -17.84 -12.81
CA PHE A 92 26.36 -18.77 -13.26
C PHE A 92 27.39 -19.08 -12.16
N ASN A 93 27.87 -18.05 -11.47
CA ASN A 93 28.79 -18.20 -10.33
C ASN A 93 28.18 -19.07 -9.22
N PHE A 94 26.89 -18.89 -8.90
CA PHE A 94 26.20 -19.72 -7.93
C PHE A 94 26.18 -21.21 -8.38
N VAL A 95 25.77 -21.48 -9.63
CA VAL A 95 25.69 -22.86 -10.14
C VAL A 95 27.06 -23.51 -10.15
N GLU A 96 28.10 -22.82 -10.64
CA GLU A 96 29.49 -23.33 -10.66
C GLU A 96 30.02 -23.61 -9.25
N GLU A 97 29.70 -22.73 -8.28
CA GLU A 97 30.10 -22.94 -6.89
C GLU A 97 29.43 -24.18 -6.30
N MET A 98 28.17 -24.41 -6.57
CA MET A 98 27.43 -25.60 -6.13
C MET A 98 28.00 -26.86 -6.79
N GLN A 99 28.33 -26.82 -8.08
CA GLN A 99 28.95 -27.96 -8.80
C GLN A 99 30.37 -28.30 -8.30
N LYS A 100 31.08 -27.33 -7.72
CA LYS A 100 32.40 -27.58 -7.08
C LYS A 100 32.27 -28.23 -5.69
N GLN A 101 31.17 -27.99 -4.98
CA GLN A 101 30.96 -28.44 -3.62
C GLN A 101 30.15 -29.75 -3.52
N LEU A 102 29.33 -30.05 -4.52
CA LEU A 102 28.38 -31.17 -4.54
C LEU A 102 28.63 -32.11 -5.71
N ASP A 103 28.23 -33.36 -5.54
CA ASP A 103 28.28 -34.35 -6.59
C ASP A 103 27.02 -34.33 -7.45
N HIS A 104 27.15 -33.90 -8.70
CA HIS A 104 26.07 -33.79 -9.68
C HIS A 104 24.78 -33.13 -9.12
N PRO A 105 24.86 -31.87 -8.67
CA PRO A 105 23.69 -31.18 -8.10
C PRO A 105 22.61 -30.95 -9.15
N GLU A 106 21.36 -31.09 -8.72
CA GLU A 106 20.18 -30.68 -9.47
C GLU A 106 19.62 -29.39 -8.89
N PHE A 107 19.18 -28.48 -9.76
CA PHE A 107 18.61 -27.20 -9.43
C PHE A 107 17.13 -27.18 -9.80
N VAL A 108 16.29 -26.69 -8.89
CA VAL A 108 14.89 -26.39 -9.16
C VAL A 108 14.76 -24.90 -9.38
N VAL A 109 14.25 -24.49 -10.55
CA VAL A 109 13.96 -23.11 -10.89
C VAL A 109 12.46 -22.91 -10.90
N GLU A 110 11.98 -21.94 -10.12
CA GLU A 110 10.56 -21.69 -9.90
C GLU A 110 10.22 -20.18 -9.82
N TYR A 111 8.95 -19.82 -9.92
CA TYR A 111 8.48 -18.44 -9.77
C TYR A 111 8.76 -17.91 -8.37
N LYS A 112 9.25 -16.67 -8.28
CA LYS A 112 9.28 -15.91 -7.04
C LYS A 112 7.99 -15.08 -6.94
N ILE A 113 7.00 -15.65 -6.25
CA ILE A 113 5.70 -15.01 -6.07
C ILE A 113 5.86 -13.74 -5.23
N ASP A 114 5.21 -12.66 -5.64
CA ASP A 114 5.16 -11.42 -4.88
C ASP A 114 3.97 -11.40 -3.92
N GLY A 115 4.25 -11.63 -2.65
CA GLY A 115 3.22 -11.78 -1.63
C GLY A 115 3.74 -11.64 -0.21
N LEU A 116 3.09 -12.32 0.72
CA LEU A 116 3.45 -12.40 2.13
C LEU A 116 3.75 -13.84 2.53
N SER A 117 4.94 -14.07 3.07
CA SER A 117 5.36 -15.42 3.49
C SER A 117 4.61 -15.87 4.75
N MET A 118 4.05 -17.09 4.69
CA MET A 118 3.31 -17.73 5.78
C MET A 118 3.75 -19.19 5.95
N SER A 119 3.91 -19.63 7.20
CA SER A 119 4.11 -21.03 7.56
C SER A 119 2.80 -21.66 8.03
N LEU A 120 2.58 -22.92 7.66
CA LEU A 120 1.45 -23.74 8.09
C LEU A 120 1.98 -24.95 8.84
N ARG A 121 1.52 -25.16 10.08
CA ARG A 121 1.88 -26.31 10.91
C ARG A 121 0.72 -27.28 11.03
N TYR A 122 1.00 -28.54 10.76
CA TYR A 122 0.05 -29.64 10.86
C TYR A 122 0.57 -30.66 11.88
N GLU A 123 -0.32 -31.14 12.74
CA GLU A 123 -0.08 -32.29 13.61
C GLU A 123 -1.13 -33.37 13.31
N ASN A 124 -0.69 -34.61 13.13
CA ASN A 124 -1.54 -35.73 12.76
C ASN A 124 -2.48 -35.42 11.57
N GLY A 125 -1.97 -34.60 10.62
CA GLY A 125 -2.70 -34.16 9.45
C GLY A 125 -3.72 -33.03 9.66
N GLU A 126 -3.85 -32.47 10.85
CA GLU A 126 -4.74 -31.32 11.13
C GLU A 126 -3.95 -30.01 11.24
N LEU A 127 -4.45 -28.93 10.62
CA LEU A 127 -3.86 -27.59 10.71
C LEU A 127 -4.05 -27.03 12.12
N ILE A 128 -2.93 -26.87 12.85
CA ILE A 128 -2.92 -26.35 14.21
C ILE A 128 -2.54 -24.87 14.29
N LEU A 129 -1.66 -24.40 13.38
CA LEU A 129 -1.15 -23.03 13.40
C LEU A 129 -0.82 -22.56 11.98
N ALA A 130 -1.11 -21.29 11.73
CA ALA A 130 -0.57 -20.54 10.60
C ALA A 130 0.06 -19.25 11.14
N GLU A 131 1.29 -18.97 10.73
CA GLU A 131 2.04 -17.82 11.22
C GLU A 131 2.71 -17.04 10.10
N THR A 132 2.78 -15.72 10.24
CA THR A 132 3.54 -14.85 9.33
C THR A 132 5.03 -14.98 9.57
N ARG A 133 5.85 -14.49 8.63
CA ARG A 133 7.30 -14.47 8.80
C ARG A 133 7.77 -13.61 9.98
N GLY A 134 7.07 -12.53 10.31
CA GLY A 134 7.47 -11.61 11.37
C GLY A 134 8.92 -11.15 11.23
N ASP A 135 9.73 -11.34 12.31
CA ASP A 135 11.17 -11.05 12.29
C ASP A 135 12.01 -12.11 11.53
N GLY A 136 11.38 -13.18 11.07
CA GLY A 136 11.97 -14.26 10.30
C GLY A 136 12.85 -15.23 11.09
N ILE A 137 13.14 -14.95 12.36
CA ILE A 137 14.04 -15.75 13.19
C ILE A 137 13.32 -16.28 14.43
N ASN A 138 12.68 -15.41 15.20
CA ASN A 138 12.13 -15.77 16.52
C ASN A 138 10.61 -15.82 16.53
N PHE A 139 9.93 -14.79 15.99
CA PHE A 139 8.50 -14.60 16.16
C PHE A 139 7.79 -14.15 14.89
N GLY A 140 6.62 -14.76 14.67
CA GLY A 140 5.61 -14.32 13.71
C GLY A 140 4.29 -14.01 14.40
N GLU A 141 3.31 -13.56 13.63
CA GLU A 141 1.95 -13.31 14.10
C GLU A 141 1.07 -14.53 13.79
N ASP A 142 0.26 -14.98 14.75
CA ASP A 142 -0.75 -16.00 14.53
C ASP A 142 -1.86 -15.46 13.61
N VAL A 143 -1.97 -16.05 12.44
CA VAL A 143 -2.99 -15.73 11.42
C VAL A 143 -3.87 -16.94 11.10
N THR A 144 -3.94 -17.92 12.00
CA THR A 144 -4.63 -19.21 11.77
C THR A 144 -6.09 -19.04 11.37
N ALA A 145 -6.81 -18.10 12.00
CA ALA A 145 -8.21 -17.83 11.67
C ALA A 145 -8.38 -17.33 10.22
N ASN A 146 -7.46 -16.47 9.78
CA ASN A 146 -7.44 -15.92 8.41
C ASN A 146 -6.96 -16.97 7.40
N ALA A 147 -5.94 -17.75 7.74
CA ALA A 147 -5.46 -18.84 6.88
C ALA A 147 -6.55 -19.88 6.59
N LYS A 148 -7.36 -20.24 7.58
CA LYS A 148 -8.45 -21.24 7.43
C LYS A 148 -9.54 -20.85 6.42
N VAL A 149 -9.69 -19.57 6.07
CA VAL A 149 -10.67 -19.10 5.07
C VAL A 149 -10.08 -18.94 3.68
N ILE A 150 -8.75 -19.09 3.52
CA ILE A 150 -8.08 -19.15 2.21
C ILE A 150 -8.37 -20.51 1.58
N LYS A 151 -8.91 -20.53 0.35
CA LYS A 151 -9.37 -21.76 -0.33
C LYS A 151 -8.23 -22.77 -0.57
N ASP A 152 -7.01 -22.30 -0.78
CA ASP A 152 -5.83 -23.13 -1.06
C ASP A 152 -5.28 -23.79 0.20
N VAL A 153 -5.61 -23.28 1.39
CA VAL A 153 -5.17 -23.82 2.67
C VAL A 153 -6.04 -25.01 3.08
N LYS A 154 -5.44 -26.19 3.17
CA LYS A 154 -6.12 -27.40 3.62
C LYS A 154 -6.09 -27.47 5.15
N GLN A 155 -7.27 -27.57 5.77
CA GLN A 155 -7.38 -27.72 7.22
C GLN A 155 -7.08 -29.15 7.68
N LYS A 156 -7.30 -30.15 6.78
CA LYS A 156 -7.02 -31.56 7.03
C LYS A 156 -6.33 -32.18 5.81
N LEU A 157 -5.28 -32.90 6.06
CA LEU A 157 -4.54 -33.66 5.05
C LEU A 157 -5.14 -35.08 4.91
N LYS A 158 -5.01 -35.69 3.72
CA LYS A 158 -5.44 -37.06 3.45
C LYS A 158 -4.60 -38.07 4.22
N ASP A 159 -3.26 -37.93 4.11
CA ASP A 159 -2.32 -38.65 4.94
C ASP A 159 -2.14 -37.85 6.24
N LYS A 160 -1.79 -38.56 7.31
CA LYS A 160 -1.68 -37.97 8.65
C LYS A 160 -0.23 -38.03 9.11
N PRO A 161 0.67 -37.20 8.55
CA PRO A 161 2.03 -37.11 9.08
C PRO A 161 1.97 -36.70 10.55
N GLU A 162 2.87 -37.26 11.37
CA GLU A 162 2.96 -36.91 12.78
C GLU A 162 3.12 -35.39 12.95
N TYR A 163 4.00 -34.80 12.16
CA TYR A 163 4.21 -33.37 12.08
C TYR A 163 4.61 -32.97 10.68
N LEU A 164 4.04 -31.87 10.17
CA LEU A 164 4.42 -31.26 8.90
C LEU A 164 4.38 -29.75 9.05
N GLU A 165 5.48 -29.07 8.77
CA GLU A 165 5.57 -27.62 8.64
C GLU A 165 5.97 -27.26 7.23
N ILE A 166 5.11 -26.48 6.57
CA ILE A 166 5.30 -26.04 5.19
C ILE A 166 5.25 -24.52 5.12
N ARG A 167 6.03 -23.96 4.22
CA ARG A 167 6.10 -22.52 3.99
C ARG A 167 5.66 -22.19 2.57
N GLY A 168 4.89 -21.11 2.45
CA GLY A 168 4.41 -20.63 1.17
C GLY A 168 4.28 -19.11 1.13
N GLU A 169 3.82 -18.63 0.00
CA GLU A 169 3.53 -17.21 -0.22
C GLU A 169 2.02 -17.01 -0.37
N VAL A 170 1.46 -16.17 0.48
CA VAL A 170 0.09 -15.69 0.37
C VAL A 170 0.09 -14.49 -0.57
N TYR A 171 -0.71 -14.54 -1.60
CA TYR A 171 -0.77 -13.51 -2.64
C TYR A 171 -2.21 -13.18 -3.02
N MET A 172 -2.38 -12.12 -3.78
CA MET A 172 -3.66 -11.72 -4.34
C MET A 172 -3.58 -11.72 -5.86
N LYS A 173 -4.56 -12.35 -6.51
CA LYS A 173 -4.68 -12.30 -7.98
C LYS A 173 -5.04 -10.89 -8.44
N ASN A 174 -4.54 -10.49 -9.61
CA ASN A 174 -4.73 -9.14 -10.15
C ASN A 174 -6.22 -8.77 -10.25
N ALA A 175 -7.09 -9.68 -10.72
CA ALA A 175 -8.53 -9.45 -10.79
C ALA A 175 -9.19 -9.27 -9.40
N ALA A 176 -8.71 -9.97 -8.37
CA ALA A 176 -9.20 -9.80 -7.00
C ALA A 176 -8.74 -8.45 -6.42
N PHE A 177 -7.51 -8.03 -6.70
CA PHE A 177 -6.95 -6.76 -6.30
C PHE A 177 -7.72 -5.57 -6.91
N GLU A 178 -8.00 -5.60 -8.21
CA GLU A 178 -8.82 -4.60 -8.89
C GLU A 178 -10.19 -4.45 -8.21
N LYS A 179 -10.88 -5.56 -7.97
CA LYS A 179 -12.18 -5.57 -7.28
C LYS A 179 -12.11 -5.02 -5.86
N VAL A 180 -11.04 -5.31 -5.12
CA VAL A 180 -10.85 -4.75 -3.77
C VAL A 180 -10.66 -3.24 -3.85
N ASN A 181 -9.83 -2.74 -4.78
CA ASN A 181 -9.59 -1.31 -4.93
C ASN A 181 -10.82 -0.56 -5.44
N GLU A 182 -11.58 -1.09 -6.40
CA GLU A 182 -12.89 -0.55 -6.78
C GLU A 182 -13.82 -0.41 -5.56
N THR A 183 -13.85 -1.45 -4.70
CA THR A 183 -14.63 -1.41 -3.46
C THR A 183 -14.11 -0.35 -2.49
N GLN A 184 -12.78 -0.20 -2.35
CA GLN A 184 -12.17 0.84 -1.51
C GLN A 184 -12.53 2.24 -2.02
N GLU A 185 -12.46 2.48 -3.33
CA GLU A 185 -12.86 3.75 -3.95
C GLU A 185 -14.34 4.06 -3.72
N LEU A 186 -15.23 3.09 -3.97
CA LEU A 186 -16.67 3.23 -3.71
C LEU A 186 -16.98 3.55 -2.25
N LEU A 187 -16.14 3.06 -1.33
CA LEU A 187 -16.26 3.28 0.10
C LEU A 187 -15.51 4.54 0.58
N GLY A 188 -14.84 5.28 -0.32
CA GLY A 188 -14.03 6.45 0.02
C GLY A 188 -12.81 6.13 0.90
N LYS A 189 -12.35 4.86 0.90
CA LYS A 189 -11.16 4.43 1.63
C LYS A 189 -9.92 4.56 0.76
N LYS A 190 -8.75 4.63 1.41
CA LYS A 190 -7.46 4.58 0.72
C LYS A 190 -7.35 3.25 -0.04
N VAL A 191 -7.04 3.33 -1.34
CA VAL A 191 -6.72 2.18 -2.17
C VAL A 191 -5.36 1.60 -1.80
N PHE A 192 -5.20 0.31 -2.03
CA PHE A 192 -3.91 -0.36 -1.84
C PHE A 192 -2.97 -0.07 -3.01
N ALA A 193 -1.69 0.08 -2.72
CA ALA A 193 -0.69 0.41 -3.72
C ALA A 193 -0.38 -0.77 -4.66
N ASN A 194 -0.42 -2.02 -4.16
CA ASN A 194 -0.11 -3.23 -4.90
C ASN A 194 -0.80 -4.48 -4.32
N PRO A 195 -0.90 -5.60 -5.09
CA PRO A 195 -1.50 -6.84 -4.64
C PRO A 195 -0.85 -7.40 -3.37
N ARG A 196 0.48 -7.29 -3.24
CA ARG A 196 1.22 -7.73 -2.06
C ARG A 196 0.79 -7.01 -0.79
N ASN A 197 0.76 -5.66 -0.82
CA ASN A 197 0.33 -4.87 0.34
C ASN A 197 -1.14 -5.11 0.68
N CYS A 198 -1.98 -5.31 -0.34
CA CYS A 198 -3.37 -5.70 -0.14
C CYS A 198 -3.47 -7.08 0.51
N ALA A 199 -2.67 -8.06 0.10
CA ALA A 199 -2.63 -9.38 0.69
C ALA A 199 -2.14 -9.32 2.15
N ALA A 200 -1.05 -8.60 2.42
CA ALA A 200 -0.50 -8.42 3.77
C ALA A 200 -1.50 -7.77 4.72
N GLY A 201 -2.08 -6.63 4.34
CA GLY A 201 -3.09 -5.95 5.14
C GLY A 201 -4.39 -6.74 5.29
N THR A 202 -4.70 -7.65 4.36
CA THR A 202 -5.87 -8.53 4.42
C THR A 202 -5.62 -9.71 5.36
N LEU A 203 -4.45 -10.34 5.31
CA LEU A 203 -4.11 -11.49 6.16
C LEU A 203 -4.05 -11.11 7.65
N ARG A 204 -3.74 -9.86 7.97
CA ARG A 204 -3.67 -9.31 9.34
C ARG A 204 -4.99 -8.73 9.86
N GLN A 205 -6.12 -8.92 9.14
CA GLN A 205 -7.43 -8.45 9.63
C GLN A 205 -7.89 -9.25 10.85
N LEU A 206 -8.47 -8.56 11.83
CA LEU A 206 -9.04 -9.21 13.03
C LEU A 206 -10.28 -10.05 12.69
N ASP A 207 -11.07 -9.63 11.70
CA ASP A 207 -12.23 -10.38 11.20
C ASP A 207 -11.87 -11.18 9.94
N SER A 208 -11.80 -12.50 10.07
CA SER A 208 -11.51 -13.41 8.97
C SER A 208 -12.55 -13.38 7.82
N LYS A 209 -13.75 -12.79 8.04
CA LYS A 209 -14.72 -12.57 6.96
C LYS A 209 -14.16 -11.63 5.90
N VAL A 210 -13.42 -10.59 6.30
CA VAL A 210 -12.77 -9.67 5.37
C VAL A 210 -11.75 -10.41 4.50
N THR A 211 -10.97 -11.32 5.10
CA THR A 211 -10.00 -12.16 4.37
C THR A 211 -10.69 -13.07 3.37
N LYS A 212 -11.83 -13.66 3.76
CA LYS A 212 -12.64 -14.50 2.88
C LYS A 212 -13.22 -13.72 1.68
N GLU A 213 -13.71 -12.50 1.91
CA GLU A 213 -14.30 -11.64 0.87
C GLU A 213 -13.28 -11.16 -0.14
N ARG A 214 -12.02 -10.96 0.28
CA ARG A 214 -10.94 -10.46 -0.57
C ARG A 214 -10.21 -11.54 -1.37
N ASP A 215 -10.60 -12.79 -1.23
CA ASP A 215 -10.19 -13.94 -2.06
C ASP A 215 -8.67 -14.11 -2.22
N LEU A 216 -7.96 -14.24 -1.07
CA LEU A 216 -6.53 -14.53 -1.07
C LEU A 216 -6.25 -15.94 -1.60
N SER A 217 -5.07 -16.11 -2.18
CA SER A 217 -4.53 -17.40 -2.65
C SER A 217 -3.18 -17.68 -1.98
N MET A 218 -2.74 -18.95 -2.01
CA MET A 218 -1.45 -19.35 -1.45
C MET A 218 -0.79 -20.43 -2.30
N PHE A 219 0.49 -20.23 -2.61
CA PHE A 219 1.37 -21.27 -3.12
C PHE A 219 2.34 -21.74 -2.03
N ILE A 220 2.51 -23.06 -1.89
CA ILE A 220 3.57 -23.62 -1.04
C ILE A 220 4.84 -23.79 -1.88
N PHE A 221 5.95 -23.32 -1.34
CA PHE A 221 7.25 -23.35 -1.99
C PHE A 221 8.35 -24.08 -1.18
N ASN A 222 8.08 -24.50 0.06
CA ASN A 222 9.06 -25.26 0.85
C ASN A 222 8.40 -26.13 1.93
N ILE A 223 9.01 -27.30 2.18
CA ILE A 223 8.78 -28.10 3.39
C ILE A 223 9.86 -27.70 4.38
N GLN A 224 9.44 -27.09 5.51
CA GLN A 224 10.36 -26.63 6.56
C GLN A 224 10.79 -27.77 7.48
N GLN A 225 9.82 -28.59 7.88
CA GLN A 225 10.05 -29.73 8.77
C GLN A 225 8.99 -30.82 8.53
N VAL A 226 9.38 -32.08 8.64
CA VAL A 226 8.47 -33.21 8.61
C VAL A 226 8.93 -34.28 9.60
N ARG A 227 7.98 -34.96 10.26
CA ARG A 227 8.21 -36.14 11.10
C ARG A 227 7.27 -37.27 10.70
N GLY A 228 7.77 -38.51 10.80
CA GLY A 228 7.01 -39.70 10.40
C GLY A 228 7.14 -40.06 8.91
N MET A 229 7.86 -39.27 8.12
CA MET A 229 8.21 -39.54 6.72
C MET A 229 9.48 -38.77 6.32
N GLU A 230 10.08 -39.16 5.20
CA GLU A 230 11.27 -38.49 4.65
C GLU A 230 11.10 -38.29 3.14
N PHE A 231 11.70 -37.23 2.61
CA PHE A 231 11.80 -36.94 1.19
C PHE A 231 13.27 -36.80 0.83
N ALA A 232 13.70 -37.40 -0.28
CA ALA A 232 15.07 -37.26 -0.78
C ALA A 232 15.24 -35.90 -1.48
N THR A 233 14.21 -35.45 -2.19
CA THR A 233 14.27 -34.24 -3.02
C THR A 233 13.10 -33.30 -2.75
N HIS A 234 13.31 -32.03 -3.11
CA HIS A 234 12.28 -30.99 -3.06
C HIS A 234 11.07 -31.34 -3.95
N THR A 235 11.33 -31.88 -5.13
CA THR A 235 10.30 -32.28 -6.08
C THR A 235 9.47 -33.45 -5.57
N GLU A 236 10.05 -34.44 -4.85
CA GLU A 236 9.29 -35.48 -4.16
C GLU A 236 8.35 -34.88 -3.09
N GLY A 237 8.85 -33.89 -2.35
CA GLY A 237 8.02 -33.13 -1.40
C GLY A 237 6.85 -32.43 -2.07
N TYR A 238 7.04 -31.83 -3.23
CA TYR A 238 5.96 -31.22 -4.01
C TYR A 238 4.93 -32.24 -4.47
N GLU A 239 5.35 -33.41 -4.97
CA GLU A 239 4.44 -34.48 -5.37
C GLU A 239 3.61 -35.00 -4.17
N PHE A 240 4.21 -35.11 -3.00
CA PHE A 240 3.48 -35.44 -1.79
C PHE A 240 2.42 -34.37 -1.47
N LEU A 241 2.79 -33.07 -1.46
CA LEU A 241 1.88 -31.98 -1.16
C LEU A 241 0.72 -31.90 -2.16
N LYS A 242 0.98 -32.11 -3.46
CA LYS A 242 -0.07 -32.22 -4.50
C LYS A 242 -1.08 -33.33 -4.21
N LYS A 243 -0.61 -34.51 -3.80
CA LYS A 243 -1.48 -35.64 -3.41
C LYS A 243 -2.36 -35.29 -2.21
N GLN A 244 -1.89 -34.41 -1.30
CA GLN A 244 -2.69 -33.87 -0.19
C GLN A 244 -3.71 -32.83 -0.66
N GLY A 245 -3.66 -32.39 -1.91
CA GLY A 245 -4.47 -31.31 -2.47
C GLY A 245 -3.99 -29.91 -2.05
N ILE A 246 -2.74 -29.79 -1.62
CA ILE A 246 -2.08 -28.52 -1.32
C ILE A 246 -1.59 -27.92 -2.63
N HIS A 247 -1.78 -26.61 -2.77
CA HIS A 247 -1.39 -25.83 -3.93
C HIS A 247 0.11 -25.50 -3.84
N VAL A 248 0.90 -26.09 -4.70
CA VAL A 248 2.34 -25.86 -4.81
C VAL A 248 2.64 -25.08 -6.10
N ILE A 249 3.85 -24.56 -6.24
CA ILE A 249 4.30 -24.00 -7.52
C ILE A 249 4.47 -25.15 -8.50
N ASP A 250 3.56 -25.28 -9.45
CA ASP A 250 3.52 -26.40 -10.41
C ASP A 250 4.44 -26.20 -11.60
N ASP A 251 4.68 -24.96 -11.98
CA ASP A 251 5.48 -24.59 -13.15
C ASP A 251 6.93 -24.34 -12.72
N TYR A 252 7.62 -25.42 -12.38
CA TYR A 252 9.06 -25.43 -12.06
C TYR A 252 9.84 -26.26 -13.06
N LYS A 253 11.13 -25.97 -13.20
CA LYS A 253 12.04 -26.74 -14.05
C LYS A 253 13.19 -27.30 -13.23
N VAL A 254 13.51 -28.58 -13.42
CA VAL A 254 14.71 -29.19 -12.88
C VAL A 254 15.83 -29.06 -13.90
N CYS A 255 16.96 -28.53 -13.48
CA CYS A 255 18.12 -28.18 -14.29
C CYS A 255 19.39 -28.79 -13.69
N THR A 256 20.41 -29.02 -14.53
CA THR A 256 21.72 -29.56 -14.13
C THR A 256 22.90 -28.68 -14.53
N THR A 257 22.68 -27.74 -15.46
CA THR A 257 23.69 -26.81 -15.95
C THR A 257 23.30 -25.36 -15.71
N ALA A 258 24.28 -24.45 -15.76
CA ALA A 258 24.05 -23.02 -15.61
C ALA A 258 23.19 -22.44 -16.77
N GLU A 259 23.39 -22.97 -17.97
CA GLU A 259 22.62 -22.61 -19.16
C GLU A 259 21.14 -22.99 -19.00
N GLU A 260 20.86 -24.24 -18.58
CA GLU A 260 19.49 -24.69 -18.35
C GLU A 260 18.78 -23.84 -17.25
N VAL A 261 19.52 -23.51 -16.18
CA VAL A 261 19.02 -22.62 -15.12
C VAL A 261 18.68 -21.24 -15.70
N TRP A 262 19.59 -20.67 -16.51
CA TRP A 262 19.37 -19.35 -17.11
C TRP A 262 18.21 -19.35 -18.12
N ASP A 263 18.10 -20.39 -18.93
CA ASP A 263 16.99 -20.55 -19.88
C ASP A 263 15.63 -20.63 -19.15
N ALA A 264 15.59 -21.34 -18.01
CA ALA A 264 14.40 -21.42 -17.18
C ALA A 264 14.04 -20.05 -16.56
N ILE A 265 15.05 -19.32 -16.04
CA ILE A 265 14.85 -17.94 -15.52
C ILE A 265 14.33 -17.03 -16.64
N THR A 266 14.92 -17.10 -17.83
CA THR A 266 14.49 -16.27 -18.98
C THR A 266 13.05 -16.58 -19.38
N ALA A 267 12.67 -17.85 -19.47
CA ALA A 267 11.31 -18.28 -19.80
C ALA A 267 10.28 -17.77 -18.77
N ILE A 268 10.62 -17.79 -17.47
CA ILE A 268 9.79 -17.21 -16.42
C ILE A 268 9.60 -15.70 -16.66
N GLY A 269 10.69 -14.99 -16.95
CA GLY A 269 10.66 -13.54 -17.22
C GLY A 269 9.80 -13.17 -18.41
N GLU A 270 9.88 -13.92 -19.51
CA GLU A 270 9.06 -13.71 -20.71
C GLU A 270 7.57 -13.97 -20.46
N ASN A 271 7.24 -14.94 -19.59
CA ASN A 271 5.85 -15.31 -19.28
C ASN A 271 5.21 -14.47 -18.18
N ARG A 272 5.96 -13.65 -17.44
CA ARG A 272 5.44 -12.92 -16.26
C ARG A 272 4.21 -12.05 -16.56
N GLY A 273 4.16 -11.44 -17.73
CA GLY A 273 3.03 -10.60 -18.15
C GLY A 273 1.73 -11.36 -18.45
N ASN A 274 1.76 -12.70 -18.52
CA ASN A 274 0.60 -13.56 -18.76
C ASN A 274 0.06 -14.21 -17.49
N LEU A 275 0.74 -14.03 -16.35
CA LEU A 275 0.32 -14.58 -15.07
C LEU A 275 -0.88 -13.80 -14.51
N ALA A 276 -1.74 -14.49 -13.76
CA ALA A 276 -2.86 -13.87 -13.06
C ALA A 276 -2.45 -13.23 -11.72
N TYR A 277 -1.17 -13.22 -11.40
CA TYR A 277 -0.56 -12.72 -10.17
C TYR A 277 0.84 -12.19 -10.46
N ASP A 278 1.37 -11.38 -9.57
CA ASP A 278 2.67 -10.75 -9.74
C ASP A 278 3.81 -11.65 -9.22
N ILE A 279 4.95 -11.58 -9.90
CA ILE A 279 6.21 -12.22 -9.50
C ILE A 279 7.33 -11.17 -9.56
N ASP A 280 8.22 -11.17 -8.59
CA ASP A 280 9.34 -10.22 -8.52
C ASP A 280 10.68 -10.86 -8.92
N GLY A 281 10.66 -12.14 -9.35
CA GLY A 281 11.87 -12.85 -9.71
C GLY A 281 11.66 -14.32 -10.05
N ALA A 282 12.77 -15.04 -10.06
CA ALA A 282 12.83 -16.49 -10.10
C ALA A 282 13.69 -16.99 -8.94
N VAL A 283 13.34 -18.13 -8.35
CA VAL A 283 14.12 -18.76 -7.28
C VAL A 283 14.82 -19.99 -7.83
N VAL A 284 16.11 -20.09 -7.56
CA VAL A 284 16.94 -21.27 -7.89
C VAL A 284 17.30 -21.96 -6.59
N LYS A 285 16.97 -23.24 -6.46
CA LYS A 285 17.19 -24.05 -5.26
C LYS A 285 17.89 -25.36 -5.60
N ILE A 286 18.75 -25.85 -4.72
CA ILE A 286 19.25 -27.23 -4.78
C ILE A 286 18.09 -28.20 -4.55
N ASN A 287 17.93 -29.23 -5.35
CA ASN A 287 16.81 -30.18 -5.29
C ASN A 287 16.95 -31.17 -4.12
N ARG A 288 18.12 -31.78 -3.89
CA ARG A 288 18.32 -32.79 -2.84
C ARG A 288 18.42 -32.16 -1.44
N PHE A 289 17.66 -32.69 -0.49
CA PHE A 289 17.68 -32.21 0.91
C PHE A 289 19.00 -32.54 1.63
N SER A 290 19.67 -33.65 1.29
CA SER A 290 21.01 -33.99 1.81
C SER A 290 22.05 -32.91 1.46
N ASP A 291 22.01 -32.43 0.22
CA ASP A 291 22.92 -31.40 -0.29
C ASP A 291 22.65 -30.05 0.39
N ARG A 292 21.37 -29.70 0.60
CA ARG A 292 20.98 -28.49 1.38
C ARG A 292 21.56 -28.55 2.80
N LYS A 293 21.47 -29.70 3.45
CA LYS A 293 22.00 -29.91 4.80
C LYS A 293 23.53 -29.77 4.82
N GLN A 294 24.23 -30.26 3.79
CA GLN A 294 25.67 -30.10 3.67
C GLN A 294 26.11 -28.65 3.51
N LEU A 295 25.41 -27.88 2.66
CA LEU A 295 25.69 -26.46 2.40
C LEU A 295 25.36 -25.56 3.60
N GLY A 296 24.30 -25.93 4.33
CA GLY A 296 23.83 -25.17 5.49
C GLY A 296 23.26 -23.80 5.13
N GLU A 297 23.23 -22.93 6.14
CA GLU A 297 22.67 -21.59 6.06
C GLU A 297 23.50 -20.60 6.88
N THR A 298 23.33 -19.32 6.60
CA THR A 298 23.83 -18.22 7.40
C THR A 298 22.73 -17.75 8.37
N SER A 299 23.01 -16.76 9.21
CA SER A 299 21.99 -16.15 10.07
C SER A 299 20.84 -15.47 9.30
N LYS A 300 21.01 -15.20 8.01
CA LYS A 300 20.07 -14.43 7.18
C LYS A 300 19.51 -15.20 5.99
N VAL A 301 20.35 -16.00 5.31
CA VAL A 301 20.01 -16.66 4.05
C VAL A 301 20.53 -18.11 4.00
N PRO A 302 19.82 -19.04 3.34
CA PRO A 302 20.33 -20.35 3.04
C PRO A 302 21.42 -20.26 1.96
N ARG A 303 22.42 -21.14 2.02
CA ARG A 303 23.48 -21.22 1.00
C ARG A 303 23.07 -22.01 -0.24
N TRP A 304 21.98 -22.76 -0.16
CA TRP A 304 21.48 -23.67 -1.19
C TRP A 304 20.41 -23.05 -2.10
N ALA A 305 20.14 -21.73 -1.97
CA ALA A 305 19.16 -21.06 -2.81
C ALA A 305 19.53 -19.58 -3.04
N ILE A 306 19.19 -19.09 -4.23
CA ILE A 306 19.25 -17.67 -4.60
C ILE A 306 17.93 -17.22 -5.23
N ALA A 307 17.68 -15.91 -5.20
CA ALA A 307 16.56 -15.26 -5.86
C ALA A 307 17.10 -14.32 -6.96
N TYR A 308 16.85 -14.66 -8.23
CA TYR A 308 17.11 -13.75 -9.33
C TYR A 308 15.98 -12.71 -9.44
N LYS A 309 16.33 -11.43 -9.42
CA LYS A 309 15.43 -10.30 -9.54
C LYS A 309 15.43 -9.75 -10.96
N TYR A 310 14.25 -9.67 -11.60
CA TYR A 310 14.14 -9.05 -12.91
C TYR A 310 14.30 -7.54 -12.82
N PRO A 311 14.98 -6.91 -13.80
CA PRO A 311 14.94 -5.47 -13.91
C PRO A 311 13.50 -5.00 -14.19
N PRO A 312 13.12 -3.80 -13.74
CA PRO A 312 11.84 -3.20 -14.08
C PRO A 312 11.64 -3.16 -15.60
N GLU A 313 10.43 -3.47 -16.05
CA GLU A 313 10.09 -3.27 -17.45
C GLU A 313 10.03 -1.77 -17.76
N GLU A 314 10.81 -1.31 -18.74
CA GLU A 314 10.88 0.09 -19.17
C GLU A 314 10.46 0.21 -20.61
N LYS A 315 9.68 1.23 -20.95
CA LYS A 315 9.26 1.54 -22.33
C LYS A 315 9.44 3.02 -22.60
N GLU A 316 9.88 3.31 -23.81
CA GLU A 316 9.84 4.69 -24.32
C GLU A 316 8.44 5.05 -24.78
N SER A 317 8.03 6.27 -24.50
CA SER A 317 6.77 6.85 -24.96
C SER A 317 6.93 8.33 -25.24
N ARG A 318 6.07 8.89 -26.10
CA ARG A 318 6.04 10.32 -26.40
C ARG A 318 5.10 11.05 -25.45
N LEU A 319 5.59 12.08 -24.77
CA LEU A 319 4.80 12.96 -23.92
C LEU A 319 3.90 13.85 -24.78
N LEU A 320 2.59 13.68 -24.67
CA LEU A 320 1.58 14.39 -25.45
C LEU A 320 1.13 15.68 -24.79
N ASN A 321 0.95 15.63 -23.45
CA ASN A 321 0.45 16.75 -22.67
C ASN A 321 0.88 16.63 -21.20
N ILE A 322 0.80 17.74 -20.46
CA ILE A 322 0.87 17.76 -18.98
C ILE A 322 -0.41 18.42 -18.50
N GLU A 323 -1.25 17.62 -17.85
CA GLU A 323 -2.51 18.08 -17.24
C GLU A 323 -2.27 18.58 -15.82
N LEU A 324 -2.94 19.67 -15.47
CA LEU A 324 -2.86 20.26 -14.14
C LEU A 324 -4.20 20.06 -13.42
N SER A 325 -4.17 19.42 -12.26
CA SER A 325 -5.32 19.27 -11.37
C SER A 325 -5.15 20.11 -10.11
N VAL A 326 -6.26 20.62 -9.57
CA VAL A 326 -6.26 21.42 -8.33
C VAL A 326 -6.91 20.61 -7.22
N GLY A 327 -6.16 20.35 -6.16
CA GLY A 327 -6.61 19.61 -4.99
C GLY A 327 -7.42 20.48 -4.01
N ARG A 328 -7.98 19.86 -2.98
CA ARG A 328 -8.78 20.52 -1.91
C ARG A 328 -8.05 21.69 -1.23
N THR A 329 -6.76 21.59 -1.02
CA THR A 329 -5.93 22.62 -0.39
C THR A 329 -5.41 23.66 -1.39
N GLY A 330 -5.89 23.64 -2.64
CA GLY A 330 -5.40 24.47 -3.73
C GLY A 330 -4.13 23.95 -4.42
N ARG A 331 -3.51 22.88 -3.93
CA ARG A 331 -2.30 22.28 -4.50
C ARG A 331 -2.52 21.90 -5.96
N ILE A 332 -1.63 22.37 -6.83
CA ILE A 332 -1.63 22.05 -8.25
C ILE A 332 -0.73 20.84 -8.47
N THR A 333 -1.31 19.77 -8.97
CA THR A 333 -0.60 18.51 -9.24
C THR A 333 -0.50 18.27 -10.74
N PRO A 334 0.72 18.28 -11.31
CA PRO A 334 0.94 17.97 -12.72
C PRO A 334 0.91 16.46 -12.97
N THR A 335 0.27 16.06 -14.07
CA THR A 335 0.17 14.68 -14.55
C THR A 335 0.60 14.61 -16.00
N ALA A 336 1.63 13.84 -16.29
CA ALA A 336 2.05 13.54 -17.66
C ALA A 336 1.01 12.67 -18.36
N VAL A 337 0.65 13.05 -19.59
CA VAL A 337 -0.18 12.27 -20.51
C VAL A 337 0.68 11.92 -21.73
N PHE A 338 0.83 10.63 -22.03
CA PHE A 338 1.73 10.15 -23.07
C PHE A 338 1.07 9.08 -23.95
N GLU A 339 1.69 8.75 -25.06
CA GLU A 339 1.19 7.68 -25.93
C GLU A 339 1.08 6.38 -25.13
N PRO A 340 -0.07 5.65 -25.25
CA PRO A 340 -0.26 4.44 -24.47
C PRO A 340 0.83 3.40 -24.73
N VAL A 341 1.45 2.90 -23.67
CA VAL A 341 2.44 1.81 -23.72
C VAL A 341 1.99 0.65 -22.87
N ARG A 342 2.32 -0.56 -23.28
CA ARG A 342 2.04 -1.76 -22.51
C ARG A 342 3.22 -2.06 -21.57
N LEU A 343 2.95 -2.03 -20.25
CA LEU A 343 3.92 -2.29 -19.18
C LEU A 343 3.30 -3.28 -18.18
N CYS A 344 4.02 -4.33 -17.85
CA CYS A 344 3.56 -5.36 -16.88
C CYS A 344 2.11 -5.80 -17.18
N GLY A 345 1.82 -6.15 -18.45
CA GLY A 345 0.52 -6.66 -18.87
C GLY A 345 -0.62 -5.64 -19.03
N THR A 346 -0.47 -4.40 -18.59
CA THR A 346 -1.52 -3.36 -18.69
C THR A 346 -1.11 -2.18 -19.58
N SER A 347 -2.10 -1.48 -20.13
CA SER A 347 -1.87 -0.24 -20.91
C SER A 347 -1.78 0.95 -19.98
N VAL A 348 -0.73 1.73 -20.13
CA VAL A 348 -0.43 2.92 -19.31
C VAL A 348 -0.27 4.12 -20.22
N SER A 349 -0.90 5.24 -19.88
CA SER A 349 -0.84 6.51 -20.64
C SER A 349 -0.71 7.74 -19.74
N ARG A 350 -0.61 7.57 -18.43
CA ARG A 350 -0.56 8.67 -17.46
C ARG A 350 0.41 8.35 -16.34
N ALA A 351 1.18 9.35 -15.88
CA ALA A 351 2.04 9.26 -14.69
C ALA A 351 2.09 10.60 -13.97
N THR A 352 2.16 10.59 -12.65
CA THR A 352 2.30 11.83 -11.87
C THR A 352 3.68 12.44 -12.07
N LEU A 353 3.72 13.78 -12.16
CA LEU A 353 4.94 14.59 -12.13
C LEU A 353 5.12 15.30 -10.78
N HIS A 354 4.33 14.95 -9.79
CA HIS A 354 4.39 15.40 -8.41
C HIS A 354 4.31 16.93 -8.21
N ASN A 355 5.31 17.69 -8.65
CA ASN A 355 5.43 19.14 -8.47
C ASN A 355 6.40 19.75 -9.51
N GLN A 356 6.65 21.08 -9.43
CA GLN A 356 7.55 21.76 -10.35
C GLN A 356 9.01 21.32 -10.20
N ASP A 357 9.48 21.02 -8.99
CA ASP A 357 10.87 20.61 -8.76
C ASP A 357 11.17 19.29 -9.49
N PHE A 358 10.24 18.33 -9.43
CA PHE A 358 10.38 17.08 -10.17
C PHE A 358 10.37 17.28 -11.70
N ILE A 359 9.59 18.25 -12.20
CA ILE A 359 9.58 18.66 -13.61
C ILE A 359 10.94 19.26 -13.98
N ASP A 360 11.51 20.09 -13.12
CA ASP A 360 12.80 20.75 -13.33
C ASP A 360 13.97 19.76 -13.29
N ASP A 361 13.93 18.80 -12.35
CA ASP A 361 14.95 17.74 -12.22
C ASP A 361 14.97 16.84 -13.45
N LEU A 362 13.81 16.44 -13.97
CA LEU A 362 13.69 15.70 -15.22
C LEU A 362 14.01 16.56 -16.44
N ASP A 363 13.91 17.88 -16.33
CA ASP A 363 14.00 18.82 -17.44
C ASP A 363 13.03 18.44 -18.56
N ILE A 364 11.76 18.20 -18.23
CA ILE A 364 10.73 17.61 -19.10
C ILE A 364 9.84 18.68 -19.75
N GLY A 365 9.44 18.44 -20.99
CA GLY A 365 8.51 19.27 -21.76
C GLY A 365 7.65 18.47 -22.73
N ILE A 366 6.56 19.08 -23.20
CA ILE A 366 5.66 18.45 -24.15
C ILE A 366 6.40 18.09 -25.44
N GLY A 367 6.21 16.88 -25.94
CA GLY A 367 6.89 16.36 -27.12
C GLY A 367 8.15 15.55 -26.82
N ASP A 368 8.61 15.53 -25.57
CA ASP A 368 9.75 14.70 -25.17
C ASP A 368 9.45 13.19 -25.33
N THR A 369 10.50 12.45 -25.66
CA THR A 369 10.51 10.99 -25.48
C THR A 369 10.90 10.67 -24.06
N ILE A 370 10.00 10.05 -23.32
CA ILE A 370 10.17 9.68 -21.90
C ILE A 370 10.33 8.18 -21.74
N VAL A 371 11.09 7.76 -20.74
CA VAL A 371 11.17 6.36 -20.32
C VAL A 371 10.22 6.16 -19.14
N VAL A 372 9.22 5.31 -19.36
CA VAL A 372 8.16 5.00 -18.39
C VAL A 372 8.39 3.62 -17.82
N TYR A 373 8.21 3.46 -16.53
CA TYR A 373 8.21 2.19 -15.82
C TYR A 373 7.09 2.16 -14.79
N LYS A 374 6.83 1.00 -14.20
CA LYS A 374 5.92 0.90 -13.06
C LYS A 374 6.69 0.64 -11.78
N SER A 375 6.52 1.50 -10.81
CA SER A 375 6.99 1.28 -9.44
C SER A 375 6.11 0.23 -8.77
N GLY A 376 6.73 -0.84 -8.25
CA GLY A 376 6.00 -1.98 -7.69
C GLY A 376 5.05 -2.64 -8.69
N GLU A 377 5.42 -2.64 -9.99
CA GLU A 377 4.65 -3.18 -11.12
C GLU A 377 3.25 -2.57 -11.34
N ILE A 378 2.89 -1.52 -10.59
CA ILE A 378 1.55 -0.93 -10.59
C ILE A 378 1.55 0.55 -10.92
N ILE A 379 2.32 1.36 -10.20
CA ILE A 379 2.25 2.82 -10.29
C ILE A 379 3.16 3.33 -11.42
N PRO A 380 2.59 3.91 -12.51
CA PRO A 380 3.39 4.48 -13.57
C PRO A 380 4.24 5.64 -13.08
N LYS A 381 5.53 5.60 -13.37
CA LYS A 381 6.49 6.67 -13.12
C LYS A 381 7.31 6.97 -14.36
N ILE A 382 7.83 8.18 -14.45
CA ILE A 382 8.80 8.59 -15.47
C ILE A 382 10.17 8.49 -14.85
N LYS A 383 11.06 7.69 -15.47
CA LYS A 383 12.43 7.48 -15.04
C LYS A 383 13.35 8.59 -15.52
N GLU A 384 13.28 8.86 -16.81
CA GLU A 384 14.16 9.82 -17.49
C GLU A 384 13.56 10.35 -18.78
N VAL A 385 14.17 11.39 -19.30
CA VAL A 385 13.86 11.98 -20.62
C VAL A 385 15.03 11.73 -21.57
N LYS A 386 14.72 11.24 -22.77
CA LYS A 386 15.69 11.04 -23.87
C LYS A 386 15.96 12.38 -24.57
N LYS A 387 16.86 13.19 -23.99
CA LYS A 387 17.15 14.56 -24.47
C LYS A 387 17.65 14.60 -25.91
N GLU A 388 18.31 13.56 -26.37
CA GLU A 388 18.78 13.39 -27.75
C GLU A 388 17.67 13.24 -28.79
N LYS A 389 16.45 12.91 -28.35
CA LYS A 389 15.26 12.72 -29.22
C LYS A 389 14.32 13.95 -29.22
N ARG A 390 14.74 15.07 -28.63
CA ARG A 390 13.92 16.28 -28.51
C ARG A 390 13.62 16.93 -29.84
N PRO A 391 12.38 17.42 -30.05
CA PRO A 391 12.07 18.27 -31.19
C PRO A 391 12.81 19.63 -31.11
N SER A 392 13.06 20.26 -32.25
CA SER A 392 13.83 21.51 -32.35
C SER A 392 13.15 22.72 -31.68
N ASP A 393 11.85 22.69 -31.53
CA ASP A 393 11.00 23.71 -30.90
C ASP A 393 10.64 23.41 -29.45
N TRP A 394 11.30 22.41 -28.83
CA TRP A 394 11.06 22.00 -27.46
C TRP A 394 11.22 23.12 -26.44
N LYS A 395 10.35 23.13 -25.44
CA LYS A 395 10.42 24.01 -24.28
C LYS A 395 10.11 23.22 -23.02
N ARG A 396 10.85 23.51 -21.95
CA ARG A 396 10.57 22.97 -20.63
C ARG A 396 9.15 23.37 -20.19
N PHE A 397 8.44 22.46 -19.58
CA PHE A 397 7.14 22.77 -18.99
C PHE A 397 7.32 23.52 -17.68
N VAL A 398 6.54 24.58 -17.50
CA VAL A 398 6.46 25.34 -16.24
C VAL A 398 4.99 25.45 -15.86
N ILE A 399 4.69 25.14 -14.60
CA ILE A 399 3.33 25.33 -14.06
C ILE A 399 3.00 26.82 -14.11
N PRO A 400 1.89 27.23 -14.71
CA PRO A 400 1.54 28.65 -14.83
C PRO A 400 1.36 29.35 -13.48
N ASP A 401 1.67 30.65 -13.45
CA ASP A 401 1.44 31.52 -12.28
C ASP A 401 -0.05 31.80 -12.01
N VAL A 402 -0.93 31.18 -12.79
CA VAL A 402 -2.38 31.31 -12.65
C VAL A 402 -3.03 29.93 -12.52
N CYS A 403 -4.02 29.84 -11.68
CA CYS A 403 -4.76 28.62 -11.46
C CYS A 403 -5.48 28.17 -12.75
N PRO A 404 -5.33 26.91 -13.19
CA PRO A 404 -5.93 26.40 -14.42
C PRO A 404 -7.48 26.37 -14.39
N VAL A 405 -8.09 26.47 -13.19
CA VAL A 405 -9.53 26.38 -13.04
C VAL A 405 -10.17 27.76 -12.84
N CYS A 406 -9.64 28.60 -11.96
CA CYS A 406 -10.27 29.88 -11.64
C CYS A 406 -9.51 31.12 -12.11
N GLY A 407 -8.32 30.97 -12.72
CA GLY A 407 -7.50 32.07 -13.21
C GLY A 407 -6.84 32.95 -12.12
N ALA A 408 -7.05 32.65 -10.84
CA ALA A 408 -6.41 33.38 -9.75
C ALA A 408 -4.90 33.10 -9.71
N LYS A 409 -4.15 34.01 -9.10
CA LYS A 409 -2.71 33.86 -8.91
C LYS A 409 -2.38 32.56 -8.15
N THR A 410 -1.29 31.93 -8.51
CA THR A 410 -0.73 30.79 -7.77
C THR A 410 0.51 31.23 -6.99
N GLU A 411 0.78 30.59 -5.87
CA GLU A 411 1.96 30.87 -5.06
C GLU A 411 2.64 29.56 -4.65
N ARG A 412 3.96 29.59 -4.63
CA ARG A 412 4.76 28.49 -4.09
C ARG A 412 4.80 28.60 -2.57
N GLU A 413 4.49 27.52 -1.88
CA GLU A 413 4.57 27.44 -0.43
C GLU A 413 6.03 27.42 0.02
N LYS A 414 6.38 28.21 1.06
CA LYS A 414 7.78 28.48 1.43
C LYS A 414 8.58 27.24 1.85
N ASP A 415 7.91 26.28 2.51
CA ASP A 415 8.58 25.13 3.13
C ASP A 415 8.33 23.82 2.35
N THR A 416 7.67 23.90 1.19
CA THR A 416 7.36 22.75 0.34
C THR A 416 7.61 23.07 -1.13
N ALA A 417 7.66 22.02 -1.97
CA ALA A 417 7.71 22.18 -3.42
C ALA A 417 6.34 22.47 -4.06
N ASP A 418 5.30 22.70 -3.25
CA ASP A 418 3.93 22.79 -3.71
C ASP A 418 3.59 24.18 -4.23
N ILE A 419 2.95 24.22 -5.41
CA ILE A 419 2.33 25.42 -5.97
C ILE A 419 0.84 25.35 -5.68
N LYS A 420 0.26 26.41 -5.11
CA LYS A 420 -1.13 26.47 -4.67
C LYS A 420 -1.89 27.63 -5.31
N CYS A 421 -3.15 27.37 -5.65
CA CYS A 421 -4.11 28.44 -5.95
C CYS A 421 -4.43 29.25 -4.70
N THR A 422 -4.30 30.56 -4.76
CA THR A 422 -4.54 31.48 -3.61
C THR A 422 -6.01 31.86 -3.43
N SER A 423 -6.87 31.53 -4.39
CA SER A 423 -8.31 31.89 -4.33
C SER A 423 -9.08 31.00 -3.36
N PRO A 424 -9.69 31.54 -2.30
CA PRO A 424 -10.56 30.78 -1.41
C PRO A 424 -11.88 30.34 -2.10
N ASN A 425 -12.22 30.97 -3.23
CA ASN A 425 -13.45 30.71 -3.99
C ASN A 425 -13.17 29.89 -5.26
N CYS A 426 -12.07 29.16 -5.31
CA CYS A 426 -11.76 28.31 -6.46
C CYS A 426 -12.76 27.14 -6.57
N PRO A 427 -13.50 27.01 -7.69
CA PRO A 427 -14.48 25.93 -7.86
C PRO A 427 -13.91 24.53 -7.61
N ALA A 428 -12.69 24.24 -8.08
CA ALA A 428 -12.05 22.96 -7.86
C ALA A 428 -11.76 22.68 -6.37
N GLN A 429 -11.42 23.70 -5.57
CA GLN A 429 -11.24 23.53 -4.12
C GLN A 429 -12.58 23.28 -3.45
N LEU A 430 -13.63 24.01 -3.84
CA LEU A 430 -14.98 23.81 -3.35
C LEU A 430 -15.49 22.41 -3.67
N GLU A 431 -15.41 21.98 -4.93
CA GLU A 431 -15.81 20.61 -5.34
C GLU A 431 -15.13 19.55 -4.49
N ARG A 432 -13.81 19.61 -4.32
CA ARG A 432 -13.04 18.67 -3.50
C ARG A 432 -13.41 18.74 -2.02
N HIS A 433 -13.74 19.93 -1.52
CA HIS A 433 -14.22 20.09 -0.15
C HIS A 433 -15.60 19.44 0.03
N ILE A 434 -16.54 19.67 -0.88
CA ILE A 434 -17.86 19.02 -0.86
C ILE A 434 -17.73 17.49 -0.99
N ILE A 435 -16.89 16.98 -1.90
CA ILE A 435 -16.64 15.53 -2.04
C ILE A 435 -16.15 14.94 -0.71
N ASN A 436 -15.22 15.61 -0.02
CA ASN A 436 -14.77 15.17 1.31
C ASN A 436 -15.89 15.22 2.33
N PHE A 437 -16.67 16.33 2.35
CA PHE A 437 -17.76 16.55 3.30
C PHE A 437 -18.84 15.49 3.21
N VAL A 438 -19.27 15.12 2.01
CA VAL A 438 -20.30 14.10 1.80
C VAL A 438 -19.75 12.67 1.90
N GLY A 439 -18.43 12.53 1.95
CA GLY A 439 -17.73 11.25 1.95
C GLY A 439 -18.02 10.41 3.20
N ARG A 440 -17.72 9.12 3.12
CA ARG A 440 -18.02 8.10 4.15
C ARG A 440 -17.41 8.40 5.52
N ASP A 441 -16.21 8.97 5.55
CA ASP A 441 -15.52 9.29 6.81
C ASP A 441 -16.03 10.57 7.47
N ALA A 442 -16.77 11.38 6.71
CA ALA A 442 -17.46 12.60 7.13
C ALA A 442 -18.98 12.37 7.21
N MET A 443 -19.79 13.14 6.53
CA MET A 443 -21.26 13.10 6.64
C MET A 443 -21.92 11.85 6.01
N ASP A 444 -21.17 10.99 5.29
CA ASP A 444 -21.61 9.71 4.70
C ASP A 444 -22.94 9.82 3.92
N ILE A 445 -23.05 10.79 3.04
CA ILE A 445 -24.25 11.03 2.23
C ILE A 445 -24.23 10.07 1.02
N LYS A 446 -24.92 8.95 1.15
CA LYS A 446 -24.92 7.90 0.13
C LYS A 446 -25.58 8.34 -1.17
N GLY A 447 -24.91 8.05 -2.29
CA GLY A 447 -25.42 8.37 -3.62
C GLY A 447 -25.06 9.78 -4.09
N PHE A 448 -24.32 10.56 -3.31
CA PHE A 448 -23.86 11.88 -3.71
C PHE A 448 -22.53 11.77 -4.45
N GLY A 449 -22.58 11.32 -5.70
CA GLY A 449 -21.40 11.08 -6.55
C GLY A 449 -20.74 12.38 -7.03
N THR A 450 -19.45 12.27 -7.40
CA THR A 450 -18.60 13.39 -7.84
C THR A 450 -19.24 14.17 -9.00
N VAL A 451 -19.81 13.48 -9.98
CA VAL A 451 -20.47 14.12 -11.15
C VAL A 451 -21.61 15.05 -10.73
N TYR A 452 -22.40 14.66 -9.75
CA TYR A 452 -23.50 15.52 -9.25
C TYR A 452 -22.94 16.74 -8.52
N ILE A 453 -21.88 16.57 -7.74
CA ILE A 453 -21.24 17.67 -7.00
C ILE A 453 -20.65 18.70 -7.96
N GLU A 454 -19.90 18.25 -8.96
CA GLU A 454 -19.31 19.12 -10.00
C GLU A 454 -20.39 19.95 -10.70
N GLU A 455 -21.49 19.32 -11.09
CA GLU A 455 -22.59 20.00 -11.78
C GLU A 455 -23.35 20.98 -10.87
N LEU A 456 -23.62 20.60 -9.62
CA LEU A 456 -24.29 21.46 -8.63
C LEU A 456 -23.45 22.69 -8.24
N VAL A 457 -22.12 22.51 -8.13
CA VAL A 457 -21.19 23.63 -7.89
C VAL A 457 -21.12 24.53 -9.12
N ARG A 458 -21.01 23.95 -10.33
CA ARG A 458 -20.97 24.69 -11.60
C ARG A 458 -22.22 25.54 -11.81
N LEU A 459 -23.39 25.02 -11.45
CA LEU A 459 -24.67 25.71 -11.60
C LEU A 459 -24.98 26.69 -10.43
N GLY A 460 -24.12 26.73 -9.40
CA GLY A 460 -24.26 27.63 -8.27
C GLY A 460 -25.26 27.18 -7.19
N TYR A 461 -25.77 25.95 -7.22
CA TYR A 461 -26.61 25.39 -6.16
C TYR A 461 -25.83 25.14 -4.86
N ILE A 462 -24.50 24.86 -4.98
CA ILE A 462 -23.62 24.63 -3.84
C ILE A 462 -22.43 25.60 -3.91
N ASN A 463 -22.33 26.50 -2.93
CA ASN A 463 -21.21 27.44 -2.78
C ASN A 463 -20.41 27.20 -1.48
N ASN A 464 -20.95 26.39 -0.56
CA ASN A 464 -20.28 25.91 0.66
C ASN A 464 -21.00 24.66 1.18
N VAL A 465 -20.45 24.01 2.23
CA VAL A 465 -20.99 22.75 2.76
C VAL A 465 -22.41 22.87 3.33
N ALA A 466 -22.83 24.05 3.80
CA ALA A 466 -24.19 24.26 4.33
C ALA A 466 -25.26 24.21 3.23
N ASP A 467 -24.90 24.58 1.99
CA ASP A 467 -25.83 24.57 0.85
C ASP A 467 -26.27 23.14 0.47
N VAL A 468 -25.52 22.12 0.86
CA VAL A 468 -25.93 20.72 0.70
C VAL A 468 -27.30 20.46 1.37
N PHE A 469 -27.55 21.04 2.52
CA PHE A 469 -28.75 20.80 3.31
C PHE A 469 -29.98 21.61 2.87
N VAL A 470 -29.82 22.55 1.95
CA VAL A 470 -30.94 23.31 1.34
C VAL A 470 -31.29 22.82 -0.07
N LEU A 471 -30.59 21.84 -0.64
CA LEU A 471 -30.89 21.29 -1.95
C LEU A 471 -32.34 20.80 -2.10
N LYS A 472 -32.97 20.41 -0.99
CA LYS A 472 -34.39 20.00 -0.97
C LYS A 472 -35.34 21.10 -1.42
N THR A 473 -34.98 22.37 -1.21
CA THR A 473 -35.79 23.51 -1.67
C THR A 473 -35.77 23.67 -3.18
N HIS A 474 -34.78 23.09 -3.86
CA HIS A 474 -34.62 23.14 -5.31
C HIS A 474 -35.05 21.80 -6.00
N ARG A 475 -35.76 20.91 -5.28
CA ARG A 475 -36.12 19.56 -5.74
C ARG A 475 -36.68 19.55 -7.17
N ASP A 476 -37.69 20.37 -7.44
CA ASP A 476 -38.38 20.35 -8.73
C ASP A 476 -37.46 20.83 -9.86
N GLU A 477 -36.64 21.86 -9.62
CA GLU A 477 -35.65 22.38 -10.55
C GLU A 477 -34.59 21.31 -10.86
N LEU A 478 -34.11 20.57 -9.85
CA LEU A 478 -33.12 19.50 -10.00
C LEU A 478 -33.65 18.32 -10.83
N ILE A 479 -34.96 18.03 -10.71
CA ILE A 479 -35.64 17.00 -11.51
C ILE A 479 -35.82 17.48 -12.96
N ASP A 480 -36.32 18.71 -13.14
CA ASP A 480 -36.58 19.29 -14.47
C ASP A 480 -35.28 19.42 -15.30
N GLN A 481 -34.18 19.79 -14.67
CA GLN A 481 -32.87 19.90 -15.31
C GLN A 481 -32.15 18.55 -15.43
N GLY A 482 -32.64 17.51 -14.74
CA GLY A 482 -32.06 16.16 -14.79
C GLY A 482 -30.65 16.04 -14.17
N ILE A 483 -30.25 16.97 -13.29
CA ILE A 483 -28.90 17.06 -12.70
C ILE A 483 -28.53 15.80 -11.92
N ILE A 484 -29.47 15.30 -11.08
CA ILE A 484 -29.30 14.09 -10.27
C ILE A 484 -29.98 12.89 -10.94
N GLY A 485 -30.67 13.15 -12.04
CA GLY A 485 -31.49 12.21 -12.76
C GLY A 485 -32.99 12.48 -12.55
N LYS A 486 -33.82 11.41 -12.67
CA LYS A 486 -35.27 11.55 -12.52
C LYS A 486 -35.68 11.54 -11.04
N GLU A 487 -36.94 11.90 -10.77
CA GLU A 487 -37.59 12.02 -9.46
C GLU A 487 -37.08 10.98 -8.41
N LYS A 488 -37.12 9.69 -8.74
CA LYS A 488 -36.69 8.63 -7.81
C LYS A 488 -35.24 8.76 -7.32
N ASN A 489 -34.31 9.16 -8.18
CA ASN A 489 -32.89 9.31 -7.81
C ASN A 489 -32.68 10.59 -7.01
N THR A 490 -33.37 11.67 -7.40
CA THR A 490 -33.34 12.95 -6.69
C THR A 490 -33.88 12.79 -5.27
N ASP A 491 -35.06 12.20 -5.11
CA ASP A 491 -35.66 11.95 -3.79
C ASP A 491 -34.76 11.08 -2.91
N LYS A 492 -34.21 10.00 -3.47
CA LYS A 492 -33.27 9.14 -2.73
C LYS A 492 -32.03 9.88 -2.21
N LEU A 493 -31.49 10.80 -3.01
CA LEU A 493 -30.35 11.62 -2.57
C LEU A 493 -30.78 12.63 -1.50
N LEU A 494 -31.91 13.33 -1.69
CA LEU A 494 -32.41 14.29 -0.73
C LEU A 494 -32.75 13.64 0.62
N ASP A 495 -33.30 12.42 0.61
CA ASP A 495 -33.54 11.63 1.82
C ASP A 495 -32.22 11.24 2.51
N ALA A 496 -31.19 10.89 1.74
CA ALA A 496 -29.86 10.59 2.29
C ALA A 496 -29.21 11.83 2.94
N ILE A 497 -29.39 13.02 2.36
CA ILE A 497 -28.96 14.29 2.93
C ILE A 497 -29.67 14.56 4.26
N GLU A 498 -31.01 14.43 4.29
CA GLU A 498 -31.78 14.63 5.52
C GLU A 498 -31.35 13.68 6.63
N LYS A 499 -31.19 12.38 6.31
CA LYS A 499 -30.72 11.38 7.27
C LYS A 499 -29.32 11.67 7.81
N SER A 500 -28.47 12.28 7.02
CA SER A 500 -27.09 12.58 7.44
C SER A 500 -27.03 13.64 8.55
N LYS A 501 -28.08 14.44 8.73
CA LYS A 501 -28.15 15.45 9.80
C LYS A 501 -28.08 14.84 11.20
N GLU A 502 -28.50 13.59 11.36
CA GLU A 502 -28.48 12.85 12.62
C GLU A 502 -27.10 12.28 12.98
N ASN A 503 -26.13 12.37 12.08
CA ASN A 503 -24.79 11.82 12.30
C ASN A 503 -24.10 12.48 13.51
N ASP A 504 -23.27 11.71 14.21
CA ASP A 504 -22.43 12.20 15.32
C ASP A 504 -21.54 13.38 14.86
N ALA A 505 -21.39 14.39 15.72
CA ALA A 505 -20.69 15.62 15.41
C ALA A 505 -19.21 15.43 15.03
N TYR A 506 -18.54 14.30 15.39
CA TYR A 506 -17.19 14.03 14.89
C TYR A 506 -17.16 13.88 13.35
N LYS A 507 -18.25 13.38 12.76
CA LYS A 507 -18.36 13.27 11.30
C LYS A 507 -18.47 14.64 10.65
N LEU A 508 -19.24 15.54 11.25
CA LEU A 508 -19.29 16.92 10.84
C LEU A 508 -17.91 17.57 10.94
N LEU A 509 -17.24 17.45 12.08
CA LEU A 509 -15.90 18.02 12.30
C LEU A 509 -14.88 17.49 11.28
N THR A 510 -14.95 16.19 10.96
CA THR A 510 -14.13 15.59 9.89
C THR A 510 -14.43 16.21 8.53
N GLY A 511 -15.71 16.43 8.23
CA GLY A 511 -16.20 16.98 6.96
C GLY A 511 -15.80 18.44 6.75
N LEU A 512 -15.71 19.24 7.80
CA LEU A 512 -15.26 20.64 7.73
C LEU A 512 -13.84 20.79 7.17
N GLY A 513 -13.05 19.73 7.17
CA GLY A 513 -11.78 19.68 6.44
C GLY A 513 -10.67 20.52 7.05
N ILE A 514 -10.70 20.72 8.37
CA ILE A 514 -9.65 21.44 9.12
C ILE A 514 -8.30 20.73 8.90
N PRO A 515 -7.23 21.45 8.54
CA PRO A 515 -5.91 20.83 8.35
C PRO A 515 -5.48 20.05 9.59
N ASN A 516 -4.89 18.88 9.38
CA ASN A 516 -4.42 17.93 10.42
C ASN A 516 -5.54 17.34 11.31
N VAL A 517 -6.80 17.59 11.03
CA VAL A 517 -7.95 17.01 11.75
C VAL A 517 -8.61 15.95 10.88
N GLY A 518 -8.14 14.71 10.97
CA GLY A 518 -8.77 13.54 10.37
C GLY A 518 -9.82 12.91 11.30
N LYS A 519 -10.44 11.82 10.84
CA LYS A 519 -11.51 11.11 11.58
C LYS A 519 -11.13 10.71 13.01
N ALA A 520 -9.90 10.20 13.23
CA ALA A 520 -9.43 9.80 14.55
C ALA A 520 -9.33 11.01 15.50
N ALA A 521 -8.67 12.08 15.03
CA ALA A 521 -8.56 13.35 15.76
C ALA A 521 -9.93 13.95 16.06
N ALA A 522 -10.83 14.02 15.06
CA ALA A 522 -12.19 14.53 15.24
C ALA A 522 -12.97 13.74 16.30
N LYS A 523 -12.84 12.41 16.35
CA LYS A 523 -13.44 11.58 17.40
C LYS A 523 -12.89 11.90 18.80
N ALA A 524 -11.57 12.02 18.92
CA ALA A 524 -10.93 12.35 20.20
C ALA A 524 -11.38 13.74 20.68
N ILE A 525 -11.39 14.74 19.80
CA ILE A 525 -11.83 16.12 20.07
C ILE A 525 -13.29 16.12 20.52
N MET A 526 -14.21 15.52 19.76
CA MET A 526 -15.63 15.52 20.10
C MET A 526 -15.95 14.70 21.34
N LYS A 527 -15.19 13.66 21.63
CA LYS A 527 -15.30 12.93 22.91
C LYS A 527 -14.92 13.79 24.11
N TYR A 528 -13.95 14.71 23.96
CA TYR A 528 -13.49 15.62 25.01
C TYR A 528 -14.46 16.81 25.19
N PHE A 529 -14.75 17.54 24.12
CA PHE A 529 -15.54 18.78 24.16
C PHE A 529 -17.07 18.56 24.16
N LYS A 530 -17.55 17.37 23.76
CA LYS A 530 -18.95 16.94 23.72
C LYS A 530 -19.81 17.61 22.65
N ASP A 531 -19.62 18.87 22.35
CA ASP A 531 -20.34 19.60 21.30
C ASP A 531 -19.48 20.66 20.61
N MET A 532 -19.98 21.17 19.48
CA MET A 532 -19.26 22.14 18.65
C MET A 532 -19.18 23.52 19.28
N ASP A 533 -20.12 23.88 20.16
CA ASP A 533 -20.15 25.20 20.83
C ASP A 533 -18.99 25.27 21.84
N HIS A 534 -18.76 24.22 22.65
CA HIS A 534 -17.62 24.16 23.55
C HIS A 534 -16.27 24.08 22.78
N LEU A 535 -16.25 23.37 21.66
CA LEU A 535 -15.05 23.31 20.82
C LEU A 535 -14.70 24.67 20.19
N LYS A 536 -15.71 25.46 19.80
CA LYS A 536 -15.55 26.81 19.26
C LYS A 536 -14.86 27.76 20.26
N GLU A 537 -15.13 27.60 21.56
CA GLU A 537 -14.57 28.44 22.64
C GLU A 537 -13.22 27.93 23.16
N ALA A 538 -12.80 26.73 22.77
CA ALA A 538 -11.59 26.08 23.31
C ALA A 538 -10.32 26.89 23.03
N SER A 539 -9.43 27.00 24.01
CA SER A 539 -8.10 27.57 23.83
C SER A 539 -7.12 26.55 23.21
N VAL A 540 -5.97 27.01 22.72
CA VAL A 540 -4.92 26.15 22.17
C VAL A 540 -4.43 25.16 23.24
N GLU A 541 -4.29 25.61 24.49
CA GLU A 541 -3.86 24.79 25.60
C GLU A 541 -4.86 23.65 25.87
N GLN A 542 -6.17 23.95 25.91
CA GLN A 542 -7.21 22.94 26.08
C GLN A 542 -7.26 21.94 24.94
N LEU A 543 -7.03 22.39 23.71
CA LEU A 543 -6.97 21.51 22.53
C LEU A 543 -5.78 20.56 22.59
N THR A 544 -4.63 20.99 23.12
CA THR A 544 -3.45 20.13 23.28
C THR A 544 -3.57 19.12 24.43
N GLU A 545 -4.55 19.23 25.32
CA GLU A 545 -4.87 18.19 26.32
C GLU A 545 -5.55 16.96 25.69
N VAL A 546 -6.08 17.09 24.48
CA VAL A 546 -6.69 15.96 23.74
C VAL A 546 -5.59 15.07 23.19
N ASN A 547 -5.70 13.76 23.42
CA ASN A 547 -4.73 12.77 22.90
C ASN A 547 -4.54 12.92 21.38
N ASP A 548 -3.29 12.84 20.93
CA ASP A 548 -2.87 12.95 19.52
C ASP A 548 -3.12 14.34 18.87
N ILE A 549 -3.42 15.37 19.65
CA ILE A 549 -3.54 16.76 19.17
C ILE A 549 -2.33 17.56 19.62
N GLY A 550 -1.39 17.79 18.69
CA GLY A 550 -0.24 18.67 18.91
C GLY A 550 -0.58 20.15 18.65
N GLU A 551 0.37 21.04 19.00
CA GLU A 551 0.22 22.50 18.88
C GLU A 551 -0.18 22.96 17.47
N VAL A 552 0.41 22.33 16.42
CA VAL A 552 0.09 22.66 15.02
C VAL A 552 -1.39 22.38 14.70
N SER A 553 -1.91 21.23 15.13
CA SER A 553 -3.31 20.87 14.93
C SER A 553 -4.24 21.76 15.74
N ALA A 554 -3.88 22.08 16.99
CA ALA A 554 -4.63 22.98 17.86
C ALA A 554 -4.73 24.39 17.26
N LEU A 555 -3.64 24.91 16.70
CA LEU A 555 -3.64 26.19 16.00
C LEU A 555 -4.53 26.17 14.74
N CYS A 556 -4.50 25.09 13.96
CA CYS A 556 -5.39 24.94 12.80
C CYS A 556 -6.87 24.97 13.22
N ILE A 557 -7.23 24.27 14.30
CA ILE A 557 -8.59 24.25 14.84
C ILE A 557 -8.98 25.66 15.32
N ARG A 558 -8.13 26.31 16.10
CA ARG A 558 -8.41 27.65 16.61
C ARG A 558 -8.62 28.67 15.49
N ASN A 559 -7.74 28.66 14.48
CA ASN A 559 -7.86 29.52 13.30
C ASN A 559 -9.17 29.28 12.54
N PHE A 560 -9.59 28.03 12.40
CA PHE A 560 -10.86 27.70 11.75
C PHE A 560 -12.06 28.33 12.49
N PHE A 561 -12.10 28.25 13.82
CA PHE A 561 -13.19 28.78 14.64
C PHE A 561 -13.08 30.29 14.94
N THR A 562 -12.04 30.97 14.47
CA THR A 562 -11.92 32.42 14.50
C THR A 562 -12.25 33.11 13.17
N ASP A 563 -12.36 32.34 12.09
CA ASP A 563 -12.75 32.84 10.77
C ASP A 563 -14.26 33.05 10.70
N GLU A 564 -14.68 34.30 10.45
CA GLU A 564 -16.12 34.71 10.42
C GLU A 564 -16.92 33.89 9.39
N LYS A 565 -16.33 33.53 8.23
CA LYS A 565 -17.01 32.75 7.19
C LYS A 565 -17.30 31.33 7.67
N ASN A 566 -16.34 30.73 8.38
CA ASN A 566 -16.52 29.39 8.92
C ASN A 566 -17.57 29.37 10.03
N ILE A 567 -17.60 30.43 10.86
CA ILE A 567 -18.62 30.60 11.89
C ILE A 567 -20.00 30.70 11.25
N GLU A 568 -20.17 31.54 10.22
CA GLU A 568 -21.43 31.67 9.48
C GLU A 568 -21.91 30.33 8.91
N ILE A 569 -21.00 29.55 8.33
CA ILE A 569 -21.31 28.21 7.80
C ILE A 569 -21.79 27.28 8.93
N LEU A 570 -21.14 27.29 10.09
CA LEU A 570 -21.53 26.48 11.24
C LEU A 570 -22.90 26.88 11.79
N ASP A 571 -23.16 28.17 11.89
CA ASP A 571 -24.45 28.69 12.36
C ASP A 571 -25.59 28.28 11.40
N ARG A 572 -25.36 28.34 10.09
CA ARG A 572 -26.30 27.83 9.07
C ARG A 572 -26.51 26.32 9.17
N LEU A 573 -25.45 25.54 9.36
CA LEU A 573 -25.58 24.09 9.55
C LEU A 573 -26.42 23.76 10.78
N LYS A 574 -26.21 24.48 11.87
CA LYS A 574 -27.02 24.38 13.10
C LYS A 574 -28.49 24.75 12.87
N GLU A 575 -28.75 25.85 12.14
CA GLU A 575 -30.08 26.28 11.75
C GLU A 575 -30.81 25.24 10.88
N TYR A 576 -30.08 24.56 9.98
CA TYR A 576 -30.63 23.50 9.13
C TYR A 576 -30.82 22.16 9.87
N GLY A 577 -30.53 22.11 11.16
CA GLY A 577 -30.80 20.96 12.03
C GLY A 577 -29.71 19.86 11.96
N VAL A 578 -28.49 20.20 11.53
CA VAL A 578 -27.36 19.27 11.59
C VAL A 578 -26.95 19.08 13.06
N ASN A 579 -26.74 17.84 13.46
CA ASN A 579 -26.33 17.49 14.82
C ASN A 579 -24.94 18.07 15.16
N MET A 580 -24.88 18.89 16.22
CA MET A 580 -23.68 19.55 16.73
C MET A 580 -23.07 18.83 17.96
N ARG A 581 -23.63 17.69 18.37
CA ARG A 581 -23.25 16.99 19.61
C ARG A 581 -22.68 15.61 19.32
N ALA A 582 -21.70 15.21 20.12
CA ALA A 582 -21.22 13.84 20.14
C ALA A 582 -22.29 12.92 20.73
N GLU A 583 -22.43 11.71 20.18
CA GLU A 583 -23.25 10.66 20.79
C GLU A 583 -22.69 10.35 22.19
N GLU A 584 -23.58 10.36 23.20
CA GLU A 584 -23.22 9.89 24.53
C GLU A 584 -22.96 8.38 24.44
N THR A 585 -21.69 7.97 24.49
CA THR A 585 -21.35 6.59 24.81
C THR A 585 -21.75 6.40 26.27
N GLU A 586 -22.82 5.66 26.52
CA GLU A 586 -23.11 5.16 27.87
C GLU A 586 -21.84 4.44 28.37
N THR A 587 -21.13 5.09 29.28
CA THR A 587 -20.10 4.41 30.09
C THR A 587 -20.87 3.46 30.99
N VAL A 588 -21.02 2.22 30.57
CA VAL A 588 -21.44 1.16 31.49
C VAL A 588 -20.38 1.13 32.58
N GLU A 589 -20.71 1.64 33.78
CA GLU A 589 -19.85 1.48 34.94
C GLU A 589 -19.67 -0.03 35.17
N SER A 590 -18.50 -0.52 34.78
CA SER A 590 -18.10 -1.89 35.01
C SER A 590 -17.11 -1.91 36.19
N VAL A 591 -17.02 -3.04 36.88
CA VAL A 591 -15.99 -3.27 37.91
C VAL A 591 -14.56 -3.11 37.36
N LEU A 592 -14.40 -2.93 36.06
CA LEU A 592 -13.15 -2.70 35.34
C LEU A 592 -12.89 -1.23 35.01
N THR A 593 -13.82 -0.31 35.36
CA THR A 593 -13.64 1.14 35.12
C THR A 593 -12.37 1.64 35.81
N GLY A 594 -11.49 2.29 35.02
CA GLY A 594 -10.17 2.77 35.48
C GLY A 594 -9.07 1.72 35.58
N LYS A 595 -9.32 0.47 35.15
CA LYS A 595 -8.31 -0.59 35.09
C LYS A 595 -7.91 -0.89 33.66
N THR A 596 -6.61 -1.02 33.42
CA THR A 596 -6.09 -1.58 32.17
C THR A 596 -6.20 -3.09 32.22
N VAL A 597 -7.07 -3.67 31.41
CA VAL A 597 -7.26 -5.13 31.32
C VAL A 597 -6.45 -5.64 30.12
N VAL A 598 -5.50 -6.52 30.40
CA VAL A 598 -4.80 -7.28 29.35
C VAL A 598 -5.52 -8.62 29.23
N VAL A 599 -6.21 -8.82 28.11
CA VAL A 599 -6.81 -10.12 27.79
C VAL A 599 -5.71 -11.00 27.21
N THR A 600 -5.23 -11.95 27.99
CA THR A 600 -4.37 -13.05 27.53
C THR A 600 -5.27 -14.25 27.29
N GLY A 601 -5.59 -14.52 26.02
CA GLY A 601 -6.36 -15.70 25.60
C GLY A 601 -5.52 -16.59 24.73
#